data_eec2d2f5c6161485af8fdd08b3201c6f
#
_entry.id   eec2d2f5c6161485af8fdd08b3201c6f
#
_cell.length_a   1.000
_cell.length_b   1.000
_cell.length_c   1.000
_cell.angle_alpha   90.00
_cell.angle_beta   90.00
_cell.angle_gamma   90.00
#
_symmetry.space_group_name_H-M   'P 1'
#
loop_
_entity.id
_entity.type
_entity.pdbx_description
1 polymer ?
#
loop_
_entity_poly.entity_id
_entity_poly.type
_entity_poly.pdbx_seq_one_letter_code
_entity_poly.pdbx_strand_id
1 'polypeptide(L)'
;MKKYPLKAATPHSYVYSVRNLPEVTVEQRERALNATHWNEFAFPAGMLTVDMLSDSGTTAMTDLQWSALMLGDEAYGRNNGYYVLLDAFRDIFERGGEKNWKNAIDLIRTGCKDVDKLMDELYLCEYEGGLFNGGAAQMERPNAFIIQQGRAAESVLMEIVKKILAERHPGKVFTIPSNGHFDTTEGNIKQMGSIPRNLYNKELLYEVPEGGRYEKNPFKGNMDLEKLEELILAVGPENVPLVFSCITNNPVCGQAVSMANIKATSEIAHKYNIPYVLDTARWAENAYFIKMNEEGYEDKSIAEIATEMFSYGDAFTMSAKKDGHANMGGMLAFRDKGLFWKNFSDFDEEGNCTFDVGVKIKVKQISCYGNDSYGGMSGRDMMALAVGLKESCNFNYLDERIAQCNYLAEGFYNAGVKGVILPAGGHGVYIDMTQFFDGKRGHDKFAGQGFSMELLRRYGIRTSELGDYSMEYDLKTPEQQAEVCNVVRFAINRSQLTQQHLDYVIEAVSELYKDRENIPNMRIVSGRTLPMRHFHAFLEPYANED
;
A
#
# COMPACT_ATOMS: atom_id res chain seq x y z
N MET A 1 -4.86 29.26 -13.84
CA MET A 1 -3.78 29.23 -14.87
C MET A 1 -4.40 29.23 -16.25
N LYS A 2 -3.92 30.05 -17.19
CA LYS A 2 -4.39 29.95 -18.58
C LYS A 2 -3.90 28.62 -19.15
N LYS A 3 -4.82 27.69 -19.43
CA LYS A 3 -4.50 26.47 -20.18
C LYS A 3 -4.10 26.89 -21.59
N TYR A 4 -2.87 26.66 -21.98
CA TYR A 4 -2.46 26.79 -23.37
C TYR A 4 -3.16 25.68 -24.15
N PRO A 5 -3.79 26.00 -25.32
CA PRO A 5 -4.50 25.00 -26.10
C PRO A 5 -3.53 24.13 -26.91
N LEU A 6 -2.62 23.46 -26.24
CA LEU A 6 -1.75 22.48 -26.85
C LEU A 6 -2.46 21.12 -26.86
N LYS A 7 -2.37 20.41 -28.00
CA LYS A 7 -2.86 19.03 -28.13
C LYS A 7 -2.00 18.01 -27.37
N ALA A 8 -0.79 18.39 -26.97
CA ALA A 8 0.11 17.57 -26.17
C ALA A 8 -0.28 17.62 -24.69
N ALA A 9 -0.04 16.53 -23.99
CA ALA A 9 -0.18 16.48 -22.54
C ALA A 9 0.70 17.57 -21.89
N THR A 10 0.25 18.09 -20.74
CA THR A 10 1.04 19.02 -19.94
C THR A 10 2.36 18.34 -19.54
N PRO A 11 3.52 19.01 -19.68
CA PRO A 11 4.78 18.44 -19.23
C PRO A 11 4.74 18.06 -17.76
N HIS A 12 5.50 17.03 -17.41
CA HIS A 12 5.64 16.55 -16.06
C HIS A 12 6.03 17.64 -15.07
N SER A 13 5.55 17.52 -13.83
CA SER A 13 5.92 18.42 -12.73
C SER A 13 7.35 18.23 -12.25
N TYR A 14 8.03 17.15 -12.68
CA TYR A 14 9.38 16.78 -12.27
C TYR A 14 10.31 16.55 -13.44
N VAL A 15 11.60 16.79 -13.20
CA VAL A 15 12.70 16.39 -14.08
C VAL A 15 13.27 15.08 -13.52
N TYR A 16 13.28 14.03 -14.34
CA TYR A 16 13.76 12.71 -13.93
C TYR A 16 15.29 12.67 -13.83
N SER A 17 15.81 11.91 -12.87
CA SER A 17 17.23 11.57 -12.86
C SER A 17 17.53 10.56 -13.98
N VAL A 18 18.62 10.77 -14.70
CA VAL A 18 19.05 9.92 -15.81
C VAL A 18 19.84 8.72 -15.27
N ARG A 19 19.45 7.51 -15.69
CA ARG A 19 20.19 6.27 -15.44
C ARG A 19 20.35 5.51 -16.75
N ASN A 20 21.55 4.98 -17.02
CA ASN A 20 21.76 4.12 -18.17
C ASN A 20 20.97 2.81 -18.01
N LEU A 21 20.29 2.39 -19.07
CA LEU A 21 19.70 1.07 -19.15
C LEU A 21 20.71 0.08 -19.71
N PRO A 22 20.73 -1.16 -19.22
CA PRO A 22 21.60 -2.20 -19.76
C PRO A 22 21.11 -2.68 -21.12
N GLU A 23 22.04 -2.99 -22.01
CA GLU A 23 21.76 -3.77 -23.22
C GLU A 23 21.86 -5.25 -22.86
N VAL A 24 20.72 -5.94 -22.81
CA VAL A 24 20.64 -7.35 -22.41
C VAL A 24 19.90 -8.13 -23.48
N THR A 25 20.50 -9.23 -23.96
CA THR A 25 19.88 -10.10 -24.97
C THR A 25 18.87 -11.07 -24.34
N VAL A 26 18.01 -11.64 -25.17
CA VAL A 26 17.03 -12.67 -24.75
C VAL A 26 17.74 -13.87 -24.12
N GLU A 27 18.83 -14.33 -24.73
CA GLU A 27 19.62 -15.49 -24.26
C GLU A 27 20.26 -15.22 -22.89
N GLN A 28 20.69 -13.97 -22.65
CA GLN A 28 21.23 -13.57 -21.35
C GLN A 28 20.14 -13.58 -20.27
N ARG A 29 18.94 -13.07 -20.58
CA ARG A 29 17.80 -13.12 -19.66
C ARG A 29 17.33 -14.55 -19.40
N GLU A 30 17.25 -15.38 -20.41
CA GLU A 30 16.88 -16.79 -20.27
C GLU A 30 17.88 -17.56 -19.38
N ARG A 31 19.17 -17.32 -19.57
CA ARG A 31 20.19 -17.90 -18.68
C ARG A 31 20.03 -17.43 -17.23
N ALA A 32 19.67 -16.16 -17.01
CA ALA A 32 19.42 -15.63 -15.66
C ALA A 32 18.13 -16.23 -15.07
N LEU A 33 17.04 -16.36 -15.84
CA LEU A 33 15.81 -17.02 -15.42
C LEU A 33 16.05 -18.48 -15.00
N ASN A 34 16.81 -19.23 -15.79
CA ASN A 34 17.19 -20.60 -15.43
C ASN A 34 17.99 -20.65 -14.12
N ALA A 35 18.93 -19.71 -13.93
CA ALA A 35 19.72 -19.63 -12.70
C ALA A 35 18.92 -19.21 -11.46
N THR A 36 17.80 -18.52 -11.65
CA THR A 36 16.88 -18.07 -10.58
C THR A 36 15.61 -18.92 -10.50
N HIS A 37 15.61 -20.10 -11.12
CA HIS A 37 14.47 -21.01 -11.13
C HIS A 37 13.14 -20.36 -11.57
N TRP A 38 13.21 -19.48 -12.56
CA TRP A 38 12.05 -18.75 -13.12
C TRP A 38 11.24 -18.00 -12.07
N ASN A 39 11.92 -17.49 -11.04
CA ASN A 39 11.31 -16.65 -10.00
C ASN A 39 11.69 -15.19 -10.22
N GLU A 40 10.70 -14.33 -10.49
CA GLU A 40 10.90 -12.91 -10.79
C GLU A 40 11.49 -12.12 -9.61
N PHE A 41 11.23 -12.55 -8.37
CA PHE A 41 11.77 -11.89 -7.18
C PHE A 41 13.28 -12.15 -6.99
N ALA A 42 13.79 -13.25 -7.55
CA ALA A 42 15.20 -13.58 -7.53
C ALA A 42 15.96 -13.03 -8.75
N PHE A 43 15.26 -12.58 -9.80
CA PHE A 43 15.86 -12.09 -11.03
C PHE A 43 16.62 -10.78 -10.81
N PRO A 44 17.88 -10.65 -11.33
CA PRO A 44 18.70 -9.46 -11.13
C PRO A 44 18.11 -8.19 -11.75
N ALA A 45 17.81 -7.18 -10.92
CA ALA A 45 17.23 -5.92 -11.38
C ALA A 45 18.12 -5.15 -12.38
N GLY A 46 19.44 -5.36 -12.33
CA GLY A 46 20.39 -4.76 -13.29
C GLY A 46 20.26 -5.26 -14.74
N MET A 47 19.43 -6.28 -14.99
CA MET A 47 19.17 -6.84 -16.33
C MET A 47 17.79 -6.44 -16.90
N LEU A 48 17.06 -5.56 -16.21
CA LEU A 48 15.71 -5.14 -16.60
C LEU A 48 15.76 -3.93 -17.52
N THR A 49 14.86 -3.91 -18.51
CA THR A 49 14.56 -2.74 -19.33
C THR A 49 13.52 -1.86 -18.61
N VAL A 50 12.42 -2.47 -18.11
CA VAL A 50 11.38 -1.78 -17.32
C VAL A 50 11.01 -2.66 -16.13
N ASP A 51 11.09 -2.11 -14.93
CA ASP A 51 10.70 -2.80 -13.70
C ASP A 51 9.33 -2.30 -13.22
N MET A 52 8.33 -3.17 -13.33
CA MET A 52 6.95 -2.93 -12.88
C MET A 52 6.50 -3.97 -11.85
N LEU A 53 7.46 -4.59 -11.13
CA LEU A 53 7.15 -5.59 -10.11
C LEU A 53 6.40 -4.97 -8.94
N SER A 54 6.86 -3.82 -8.47
CA SER A 54 6.30 -3.16 -7.28
C SER A 54 6.59 -1.66 -7.29
N ASP A 55 5.61 -0.88 -6.84
CA ASP A 55 5.75 0.56 -6.57
C ASP A 55 6.32 0.86 -5.16
N SER A 56 6.64 -0.20 -4.38
CA SER A 56 7.08 -0.08 -2.99
C SER A 56 8.58 0.14 -2.88
N GLY A 57 9.00 1.31 -2.40
CA GLY A 57 10.41 1.63 -2.18
C GLY A 57 11.20 1.88 -3.47
N THR A 58 10.51 2.15 -4.56
CA THR A 58 11.08 2.33 -5.89
C THR A 58 10.98 3.77 -6.39
N THR A 59 10.52 4.70 -5.56
CA THR A 59 10.37 6.11 -5.92
C THR A 59 11.74 6.76 -6.18
N ALA A 60 11.85 7.52 -7.25
CA ALA A 60 12.96 8.45 -7.43
C ALA A 60 12.76 9.65 -6.51
N MET A 61 13.69 9.88 -5.58
CA MET A 61 13.62 11.00 -4.64
C MET A 61 13.89 12.33 -5.35
N THR A 62 13.19 13.37 -4.89
CA THR A 62 13.36 14.73 -5.36
C THR A 62 14.66 15.36 -4.80
N ASP A 63 15.08 16.48 -5.38
CA ASP A 63 16.22 17.28 -4.88
C ASP A 63 15.97 17.80 -3.45
N LEU A 64 14.71 18.08 -3.10
CA LEU A 64 14.32 18.47 -1.74
C LEU A 64 14.46 17.30 -0.76
N GLN A 65 14.08 16.09 -1.15
CA GLN A 65 14.29 14.88 -0.35
C GLN A 65 15.79 14.60 -0.14
N TRP A 66 16.60 14.70 -1.20
CA TRP A 66 18.06 14.57 -1.10
C TRP A 66 18.68 15.64 -0.18
N SER A 67 18.21 16.89 -0.30
CA SER A 67 18.65 17.97 0.59
C SER A 67 18.29 17.71 2.05
N ALA A 68 17.06 17.25 2.31
CA ALA A 68 16.60 16.91 3.65
C ALA A 68 17.39 15.73 4.25
N LEU A 69 17.66 14.69 3.45
CA LEU A 69 18.48 13.56 3.85
C LEU A 69 19.86 14.00 4.35
N MET A 70 20.49 14.99 3.69
CA MET A 70 21.79 15.53 4.10
C MET A 70 21.75 16.36 5.40
N LEU A 71 20.55 16.76 5.86
CA LEU A 71 20.34 17.47 7.12
C LEU A 71 20.02 16.54 8.29
N GLY A 72 19.79 15.27 8.03
CA GLY A 72 19.56 14.27 9.07
C GLY A 72 20.81 13.99 9.88
N ASP A 73 20.61 13.64 11.14
CA ASP A 73 21.67 13.27 12.08
C ASP A 73 21.69 11.76 12.36
N GLU A 74 22.73 11.32 13.05
CA GLU A 74 23.01 9.92 13.38
C GLU A 74 22.81 9.61 14.86
N ALA A 75 22.03 10.43 15.59
CA ALA A 75 21.77 10.21 17.00
C ALA A 75 20.99 8.89 17.19
N TYR A 76 21.40 8.11 18.19
CA TYR A 76 20.76 6.81 18.49
C TYR A 76 19.28 6.94 18.85
N GLY A 77 18.88 8.02 19.49
CA GLY A 77 17.47 8.23 19.86
C GLY A 77 17.09 9.70 19.81
N ARG A 78 15.82 9.97 19.51
CA ARG A 78 15.29 11.34 19.45
C ARG A 78 16.10 12.25 18.53
N ASN A 79 16.53 11.71 17.37
CA ASN A 79 17.19 12.49 16.35
C ASN A 79 16.24 13.54 15.73
N ASN A 80 16.79 14.51 15.01
CA ASN A 80 16.00 15.58 14.39
C ASN A 80 14.93 15.05 13.43
N GLY A 81 15.26 13.99 12.68
CA GLY A 81 14.33 13.35 11.74
C GLY A 81 13.07 12.82 12.42
N TYR A 82 13.17 12.31 13.65
CA TYR A 82 12.04 11.85 14.43
C TYR A 82 10.99 12.98 14.64
N TYR A 83 11.44 14.13 15.10
CA TYR A 83 10.53 15.26 15.37
C TYR A 83 9.94 15.85 14.10
N VAL A 84 10.76 16.02 13.06
CA VAL A 84 10.31 16.53 11.76
C VAL A 84 9.29 15.58 11.13
N LEU A 85 9.51 14.27 11.22
CA LEU A 85 8.59 13.28 10.67
C LEU A 85 7.26 13.25 11.43
N LEU A 86 7.27 13.27 12.77
CA LEU A 86 6.04 13.34 13.55
C LEU A 86 5.25 14.64 13.28
N ASP A 87 5.95 15.78 13.14
CA ASP A 87 5.28 17.04 12.77
C ASP A 87 4.63 16.95 11.39
N ALA A 88 5.31 16.32 10.41
CA ALA A 88 4.74 16.09 9.09
C ALA A 88 3.50 15.18 9.13
N PHE A 89 3.51 14.11 9.92
CA PHE A 89 2.35 13.24 10.10
C PHE A 89 1.16 13.98 10.71
N ARG A 90 1.37 14.73 11.80
CA ARG A 90 0.31 15.54 12.44
C ARG A 90 -0.30 16.55 11.48
N ASP A 91 0.57 17.23 10.73
CA ASP A 91 0.13 18.27 9.82
C ASP A 91 -0.77 17.72 8.71
N ILE A 92 -0.40 16.59 8.10
CA ILE A 92 -1.16 16.01 6.98
C ILE A 92 -2.41 15.28 7.48
N PHE A 93 -2.33 14.51 8.57
CA PHE A 93 -3.39 13.58 8.94
C PHE A 93 -4.31 14.09 10.06
N GLU A 94 -3.99 15.24 10.67
CA GLU A 94 -4.82 15.83 11.73
C GLU A 94 -5.09 17.33 11.57
N ARG A 95 -4.29 18.05 10.76
CA ARG A 95 -4.38 19.52 10.63
C ARG A 95 -4.69 20.01 9.21
N GLY A 96 -4.96 19.13 8.27
CA GLY A 96 -5.27 19.51 6.88
C GLY A 96 -4.11 20.11 6.08
N GLY A 97 -2.87 19.93 6.52
CA GLY A 97 -1.70 20.45 5.86
C GLY A 97 -1.45 21.95 6.04
N GLU A 98 -1.95 22.53 7.13
CA GLU A 98 -1.83 23.97 7.43
C GLU A 98 -0.38 24.41 7.64
N LYS A 99 0.45 23.55 8.22
CA LYS A 99 1.85 23.85 8.52
C LYS A 99 2.77 23.60 7.32
N ASN A 100 3.66 24.51 7.03
CA ASN A 100 4.71 24.27 6.04
C ASN A 100 5.84 23.44 6.67
N TRP A 101 6.13 22.26 6.14
CA TRP A 101 7.24 21.39 6.58
C TRP A 101 8.61 22.10 6.59
N LYS A 102 8.83 23.12 5.72
CA LYS A 102 10.04 23.95 5.73
C LYS A 102 10.29 24.57 7.09
N ASN A 103 9.23 24.93 7.84
CA ASN A 103 9.38 25.55 9.15
C ASN A 103 10.10 24.63 10.14
N ALA A 104 9.80 23.34 10.17
CA ALA A 104 10.48 22.38 11.05
C ALA A 104 11.96 22.19 10.65
N ILE A 105 12.24 22.10 9.35
CA ILE A 105 13.62 22.03 8.85
C ILE A 105 14.39 23.33 9.11
N ASP A 106 13.77 24.47 8.90
CA ASP A 106 14.39 25.77 9.14
C ASP A 106 14.65 26.01 10.64
N LEU A 107 13.77 25.54 11.52
CA LEU A 107 14.01 25.53 12.97
C LEU A 107 15.26 24.72 13.33
N ILE A 108 15.47 23.55 12.75
CA ILE A 108 16.67 22.75 12.96
C ILE A 108 17.91 23.50 12.45
N ARG A 109 17.86 24.07 11.25
CA ARG A 109 18.98 24.86 10.69
C ARG A 109 19.35 26.07 11.53
N THR A 110 18.37 26.68 12.18
CA THR A 110 18.57 27.88 13.01
C THR A 110 18.73 27.58 14.50
N GLY A 111 18.46 26.35 14.93
CA GLY A 111 18.43 25.94 16.33
C GLY A 111 19.71 26.19 17.12
N CYS A 112 20.87 26.22 16.46
CA CYS A 112 22.12 26.63 17.10
C CYS A 112 22.16 28.13 17.46
N LYS A 113 21.20 28.93 16.98
CA LYS A 113 21.10 30.38 17.27
C LYS A 113 19.95 30.71 18.21
N ASP A 114 18.91 29.87 18.25
CA ASP A 114 17.71 30.07 19.07
C ASP A 114 17.23 28.70 19.54
N VAL A 115 17.84 28.20 20.59
CA VAL A 115 17.54 26.88 21.15
C VAL A 115 16.16 26.88 21.83
N ASP A 116 15.75 27.97 22.48
CA ASP A 116 14.46 28.06 23.18
C ASP A 116 13.32 27.91 22.18
N LYS A 117 13.40 28.62 21.05
CA LYS A 117 12.42 28.49 19.97
C LYS A 117 12.35 27.08 19.41
N LEU A 118 13.52 26.43 19.18
CA LEU A 118 13.58 25.04 18.70
C LEU A 118 12.94 24.07 19.71
N MET A 119 13.19 24.27 21.00
CA MET A 119 12.59 23.48 22.07
C MET A 119 11.06 23.63 22.07
N ASP A 120 10.55 24.83 22.10
CA ASP A 120 9.11 25.11 22.26
C ASP A 120 8.30 24.69 21.01
N GLU A 121 8.80 24.96 19.81
CA GLU A 121 8.07 24.72 18.57
C GLU A 121 8.23 23.30 17.99
N LEU A 122 9.28 22.57 18.40
CA LEU A 122 9.55 21.24 17.86
C LEU A 122 9.76 20.16 18.92
N TYR A 123 10.75 20.30 19.82
CA TYR A 123 11.16 19.19 20.69
C TYR A 123 10.21 18.95 21.87
N LEU A 124 9.68 20.02 22.46
CA LEU A 124 8.79 19.95 23.62
C LEU A 124 7.34 20.29 23.24
N CYS A 125 7.03 20.37 21.95
CA CYS A 125 5.69 20.65 21.47
C CYS A 125 4.72 19.59 21.99
N GLU A 126 3.88 19.98 22.96
CA GLU A 126 2.85 19.12 23.51
C GLU A 126 1.70 18.94 22.50
N TYR A 127 1.33 17.69 22.29
CA TYR A 127 0.19 17.33 21.47
C TYR A 127 -0.47 16.08 22.05
N GLU A 128 -1.74 16.14 22.35
CA GLU A 128 -2.48 15.08 23.04
C GLU A 128 -3.88 14.90 22.44
N GLY A 129 -4.35 13.66 22.45
CA GLY A 129 -5.74 13.32 22.09
C GLY A 129 -5.97 12.91 20.63
N GLY A 130 -4.93 12.95 19.79
CA GLY A 130 -5.00 12.56 18.38
C GLY A 130 -4.37 11.20 18.09
N LEU A 131 -3.96 11.03 16.85
CA LEU A 131 -3.23 9.86 16.34
C LEU A 131 -1.72 9.93 16.65
N PHE A 132 -1.21 11.09 17.04
CA PHE A 132 0.23 11.33 17.18
C PHE A 132 0.53 12.15 18.42
N ASN A 133 0.46 11.55 19.60
CA ASN A 133 0.86 12.20 20.84
C ASN A 133 2.30 12.74 20.74
N GLY A 134 2.60 13.85 21.39
CA GLY A 134 3.91 14.47 21.46
C GLY A 134 4.30 14.82 22.89
N GLY A 135 5.56 15.25 23.10
CA GLY A 135 6.05 15.64 24.40
C GLY A 135 5.85 14.59 25.49
N ALA A 136 5.30 14.99 26.64
CA ALA A 136 5.03 14.11 27.77
C ALA A 136 3.95 13.06 27.46
N ALA A 137 2.91 13.45 26.70
CA ALA A 137 1.82 12.54 26.34
C ALA A 137 2.32 11.29 25.56
N GLN A 138 3.27 11.45 24.63
CA GLN A 138 3.87 10.32 23.90
C GLN A 138 4.74 9.43 24.81
N MET A 139 5.29 9.98 25.88
CA MET A 139 6.06 9.19 26.84
C MET A 139 5.16 8.37 27.76
N GLU A 140 4.07 8.95 28.21
CA GLU A 140 3.10 8.34 29.13
C GLU A 140 2.17 7.34 28.40
N ARG A 141 1.65 7.74 27.25
CA ARG A 141 0.72 6.97 26.42
C ARG A 141 1.19 6.98 24.96
N PRO A 142 2.18 6.13 24.63
CA PRO A 142 2.69 6.07 23.28
C PRO A 142 1.61 5.52 22.32
N ASN A 143 1.31 6.27 21.27
CA ASN A 143 0.29 5.91 20.30
C ASN A 143 0.73 6.04 18.83
N ALA A 144 1.96 6.49 18.59
CA ALA A 144 2.57 6.63 17.27
C ALA A 144 3.96 5.99 17.24
N PHE A 145 4.17 5.06 16.29
CA PHE A 145 5.36 4.21 16.22
C PHE A 145 5.93 4.25 14.80
N ILE A 146 7.08 4.90 14.65
CA ILE A 146 7.85 4.88 13.41
C ILE A 146 8.44 3.50 13.23
N ILE A 147 8.28 2.91 12.04
CA ILE A 147 8.78 1.58 11.68
C ILE A 147 9.32 1.65 10.24
N GLN A 148 10.26 0.78 9.88
CA GLN A 148 10.92 0.84 8.58
C GLN A 148 10.02 0.51 7.37
N GLN A 149 8.87 -0.12 7.56
CA GLN A 149 7.93 -0.45 6.47
C GLN A 149 6.55 -0.92 6.98
N GLY A 150 5.52 -0.89 6.13
CA GLY A 150 4.15 -1.24 6.47
C GLY A 150 3.97 -2.67 7.00
N ARG A 151 4.56 -3.68 6.33
CA ARG A 151 4.46 -5.08 6.80
C ARG A 151 5.04 -5.31 8.20
N ALA A 152 6.02 -4.50 8.60
CA ALA A 152 6.53 -4.53 9.97
C ALA A 152 5.52 -3.89 10.95
N ALA A 153 4.84 -2.82 10.54
CA ALA A 153 3.75 -2.21 11.31
C ALA A 153 2.59 -3.20 11.52
N GLU A 154 2.17 -3.86 10.45
CA GLU A 154 1.14 -4.91 10.49
C GLU A 154 1.53 -6.06 11.42
N SER A 155 2.77 -6.55 11.29
CA SER A 155 3.27 -7.66 12.13
C SER A 155 3.26 -7.31 13.60
N VAL A 156 3.71 -6.09 13.97
CA VAL A 156 3.69 -5.62 15.37
C VAL A 156 2.25 -5.52 15.88
N LEU A 157 1.35 -4.89 15.09
CA LEU A 157 -0.05 -4.76 15.46
C LEU A 157 -0.70 -6.13 15.70
N MET A 158 -0.59 -7.03 14.72
CA MET A 158 -1.25 -8.34 14.76
C MET A 158 -0.69 -9.24 15.85
N GLU A 159 0.61 -9.19 16.11
CA GLU A 159 1.22 -9.98 17.20
C GLU A 159 0.75 -9.52 18.59
N ILE A 160 0.64 -8.20 18.80
CA ILE A 160 0.12 -7.65 20.06
C ILE A 160 -1.37 -7.99 20.24
N VAL A 161 -2.17 -7.79 19.20
CA VAL A 161 -3.61 -8.16 19.21
C VAL A 161 -3.77 -9.66 19.49
N LYS A 162 -3.03 -10.53 18.77
CA LYS A 162 -3.01 -11.98 19.02
C LYS A 162 -2.73 -12.32 20.47
N LYS A 163 -1.67 -11.74 21.04
CA LYS A 163 -1.26 -12.02 22.43
C LYS A 163 -2.36 -11.65 23.41
N ILE A 164 -2.93 -10.46 23.28
CA ILE A 164 -3.99 -9.98 24.16
C ILE A 164 -5.25 -10.87 24.03
N LEU A 165 -5.65 -11.20 22.80
CA LEU A 165 -6.83 -12.04 22.58
C LEU A 165 -6.63 -13.47 23.08
N ALA A 166 -5.43 -14.05 22.92
CA ALA A 166 -5.12 -15.38 23.42
C ALA A 166 -5.10 -15.45 24.96
N GLU A 167 -4.63 -14.38 25.63
CA GLU A 167 -4.66 -14.26 27.09
C GLU A 167 -6.09 -14.12 27.62
N ARG A 168 -6.92 -13.30 26.97
CA ARG A 168 -8.31 -13.05 27.41
C ARG A 168 -9.30 -14.15 27.01
N HIS A 169 -9.05 -14.81 25.87
CA HIS A 169 -9.95 -15.79 25.26
C HIS A 169 -9.17 -17.02 24.75
N PRO A 170 -8.63 -17.86 25.63
CA PRO A 170 -7.83 -19.00 25.22
C PRO A 170 -8.56 -19.95 24.28
N GLY A 171 -7.94 -20.27 23.13
CA GLY A 171 -8.49 -21.21 22.14
C GLY A 171 -9.60 -20.67 21.24
N LYS A 172 -10.01 -19.42 21.39
CA LYS A 172 -11.03 -18.81 20.55
C LYS A 172 -10.45 -18.41 19.19
N VAL A 173 -11.19 -18.68 18.12
CA VAL A 173 -10.88 -18.27 16.74
C VAL A 173 -11.68 -17.01 16.42
N PHE A 174 -11.01 -16.01 15.87
CA PHE A 174 -11.62 -14.73 15.50
C PHE A 174 -11.71 -14.58 13.99
N THR A 175 -12.63 -13.74 13.54
CA THR A 175 -12.80 -13.38 12.13
C THR A 175 -12.45 -11.91 11.94
N ILE A 176 -11.63 -11.60 10.94
CA ILE A 176 -11.22 -10.23 10.64
C ILE A 176 -11.65 -9.88 9.21
N PRO A 177 -12.70 -9.05 9.04
CA PRO A 177 -13.17 -8.59 7.74
C PRO A 177 -12.34 -7.40 7.21
N SER A 178 -12.25 -7.31 5.87
CA SER A 178 -11.68 -6.19 5.14
C SER A 178 -12.36 -6.03 3.78
N ASN A 179 -12.25 -4.85 3.18
CA ASN A 179 -12.56 -4.67 1.75
C ASN A 179 -11.59 -5.42 0.82
N GLY A 180 -10.46 -5.89 1.38
CA GLY A 180 -9.43 -6.71 0.72
C GLY A 180 -8.16 -6.69 1.55
N HIS A 181 -7.75 -7.85 2.08
CA HIS A 181 -6.50 -7.96 2.82
C HIS A 181 -5.32 -8.04 1.85
N PHE A 182 -4.32 -7.23 2.07
CA PHE A 182 -3.03 -7.41 1.41
C PHE A 182 -2.40 -8.75 1.82
N ASP A 183 -1.52 -9.31 0.99
CA ASP A 183 -0.92 -10.65 1.19
C ASP A 183 -0.28 -10.82 2.58
N THR A 184 0.49 -9.81 3.03
CA THR A 184 1.13 -9.82 4.35
C THR A 184 0.14 -9.64 5.48
N THR A 185 -0.93 -8.86 5.30
CA THR A 185 -2.00 -8.70 6.28
C THR A 185 -2.77 -10.01 6.45
N GLU A 186 -3.16 -10.65 5.33
CA GLU A 186 -3.78 -11.97 5.34
C GLU A 186 -2.89 -13.02 6.01
N GLY A 187 -1.58 -13.00 5.69
CA GLY A 187 -0.58 -13.88 6.30
C GLY A 187 -0.48 -13.69 7.82
N ASN A 188 -0.42 -12.46 8.29
CA ASN A 188 -0.38 -12.15 9.72
C ASN A 188 -1.66 -12.61 10.46
N ILE A 189 -2.85 -12.40 9.86
CA ILE A 189 -4.13 -12.86 10.42
C ILE A 189 -4.16 -14.39 10.55
N LYS A 190 -3.72 -15.11 9.52
CA LYS A 190 -3.62 -16.59 9.57
C LYS A 190 -2.63 -17.06 10.64
N GLN A 191 -1.49 -16.37 10.78
CA GLN A 191 -0.50 -16.68 11.84
C GLN A 191 -1.02 -16.45 13.25
N MET A 192 -1.98 -15.53 13.44
CA MET A 192 -2.65 -15.41 14.74
C MET A 192 -3.72 -16.51 14.97
N GLY A 193 -3.96 -17.40 14.03
CA GLY A 193 -5.00 -18.42 14.11
C GLY A 193 -6.41 -17.87 13.85
N SER A 194 -6.52 -16.73 13.21
CA SER A 194 -7.78 -16.05 12.87
C SER A 194 -8.13 -16.21 11.39
N ILE A 195 -9.37 -15.93 11.03
CA ILE A 195 -9.94 -16.10 9.69
C ILE A 195 -10.02 -14.73 9.00
N PRO A 196 -9.24 -14.48 7.94
CA PRO A 196 -9.43 -13.29 7.11
C PRO A 196 -10.68 -13.45 6.23
N ARG A 197 -11.45 -12.38 6.05
CA ARG A 197 -12.59 -12.33 5.13
C ARG A 197 -12.51 -11.08 4.25
N ASN A 198 -12.56 -11.29 2.95
CA ASN A 198 -12.53 -10.22 1.96
C ASN A 198 -13.96 -9.92 1.49
N LEU A 199 -14.40 -8.67 1.72
CA LEU A 199 -15.79 -8.24 1.51
C LEU A 199 -15.86 -7.12 0.47
N TYR A 200 -15.42 -7.39 -0.75
CA TYR A 200 -15.59 -6.50 -1.91
C TYR A 200 -16.57 -7.12 -2.91
N ASN A 201 -17.08 -6.30 -3.81
CA ASN A 201 -17.94 -6.80 -4.88
C ASN A 201 -17.08 -7.09 -6.13
N LYS A 202 -16.77 -8.38 -6.35
CA LYS A 202 -15.94 -8.84 -7.47
C LYS A 202 -16.58 -8.53 -8.85
N GLU A 203 -17.90 -8.53 -8.96
CA GLU A 203 -18.61 -8.28 -10.22
C GLU A 203 -18.38 -6.84 -10.69
N LEU A 204 -18.37 -5.88 -9.78
CA LEU A 204 -18.09 -4.47 -10.11
C LEU A 204 -16.72 -4.28 -10.73
N LEU A 205 -15.74 -5.12 -10.39
CA LEU A 205 -14.38 -5.00 -10.91
C LEU A 205 -14.33 -5.14 -12.43
N TYR A 206 -15.20 -5.97 -12.99
CA TYR A 206 -15.24 -6.27 -14.42
C TYR A 206 -16.22 -5.40 -15.21
N GLU A 207 -16.94 -4.48 -14.57
CA GLU A 207 -17.77 -3.52 -15.28
C GLU A 207 -16.92 -2.57 -16.12
N VAL A 208 -17.18 -2.54 -17.43
CA VAL A 208 -16.57 -1.57 -18.35
C VAL A 208 -17.55 -0.41 -18.52
N PRO A 209 -17.12 0.84 -18.28
CA PRO A 209 -17.97 2.01 -18.47
C PRO A 209 -18.42 2.15 -19.93
N GLU A 210 -19.72 2.34 -20.17
CA GLU A 210 -20.22 2.74 -21.49
C GLU A 210 -19.85 4.19 -21.75
N GLY A 211 -19.03 4.45 -22.76
CA GLY A 211 -18.75 5.77 -23.32
C GLY A 211 -17.77 6.67 -22.58
N GLY A 212 -17.23 6.26 -21.43
CA GLY A 212 -16.27 7.07 -20.67
C GLY A 212 -15.59 6.31 -19.54
N ARG A 213 -14.41 6.77 -19.16
CA ARG A 213 -13.47 6.06 -18.28
C ARG A 213 -13.88 5.94 -16.82
N TYR A 214 -14.74 6.84 -16.34
CA TYR A 214 -14.99 7.04 -14.91
C TYR A 214 -16.47 7.21 -14.57
N GLU A 215 -17.36 7.10 -15.54
CA GLU A 215 -18.73 7.56 -15.40
C GLU A 215 -19.62 6.68 -14.51
N LYS A 216 -19.29 5.39 -14.27
CA LYS A 216 -20.20 4.51 -13.53
C LYS A 216 -19.76 4.16 -12.12
N ASN A 217 -18.50 3.90 -11.85
CA ASN A 217 -18.03 3.57 -10.49
C ASN A 217 -16.52 3.75 -10.34
N PRO A 218 -16.06 4.93 -9.92
CA PRO A 218 -14.65 5.18 -9.65
C PRO A 218 -14.15 4.53 -8.34
N PHE A 219 -15.04 3.94 -7.54
CA PHE A 219 -14.76 3.43 -6.19
C PHE A 219 -15.01 1.92 -6.07
N LYS A 220 -14.51 1.14 -7.03
CA LYS A 220 -14.62 -0.34 -7.02
C LYS A 220 -13.89 -1.01 -5.86
N GLY A 221 -13.06 -0.26 -5.13
CA GLY A 221 -12.36 -0.71 -3.93
C GLY A 221 -13.19 -0.69 -2.64
N ASN A 222 -14.43 -0.22 -2.70
CA ASN A 222 -15.31 -0.10 -1.55
C ASN A 222 -15.54 -1.43 -0.83
N MET A 223 -15.73 -1.35 0.49
CA MET A 223 -16.29 -2.42 1.32
C MET A 223 -17.75 -2.69 0.91
N ASP A 224 -18.15 -3.94 0.80
CA ASP A 224 -19.54 -4.35 0.73
C ASP A 224 -20.15 -4.26 2.15
N LEU A 225 -20.86 -3.15 2.40
CA LEU A 225 -21.36 -2.80 3.73
C LEU A 225 -22.43 -3.77 4.23
N GLU A 226 -23.27 -4.30 3.34
CA GLU A 226 -24.30 -5.28 3.69
C GLU A 226 -23.65 -6.58 4.15
N LYS A 227 -22.70 -7.10 3.39
CA LYS A 227 -21.94 -8.29 3.77
C LYS A 227 -21.10 -8.09 5.05
N LEU A 228 -20.60 -6.87 5.29
CA LEU A 228 -19.89 -6.57 6.53
C LEU A 228 -20.80 -6.74 7.74
N GLU A 229 -21.98 -6.13 7.72
CA GLU A 229 -22.93 -6.21 8.83
C GLU A 229 -23.48 -7.61 8.99
N GLU A 230 -23.85 -8.30 7.90
CA GLU A 230 -24.25 -9.70 7.91
C GLU A 230 -23.20 -10.62 8.52
N LEU A 231 -21.92 -10.44 8.16
CA LEU A 231 -20.82 -11.23 8.72
C LEU A 231 -20.67 -10.99 10.22
N ILE A 232 -20.68 -9.74 10.68
CA ILE A 232 -20.56 -9.39 12.10
C ILE A 232 -21.69 -10.06 12.90
N LEU A 233 -22.93 -10.00 12.40
CA LEU A 233 -24.09 -10.62 13.06
C LEU A 233 -24.03 -12.15 13.03
N ALA A 234 -23.56 -12.74 11.92
CA ALA A 234 -23.49 -14.19 11.76
C ALA A 234 -22.46 -14.85 12.66
N VAL A 235 -21.27 -14.21 12.81
CA VAL A 235 -20.20 -14.76 13.66
C VAL A 235 -20.30 -14.32 15.12
N GLY A 236 -21.04 -13.25 15.41
CA GLY A 236 -21.13 -12.54 16.68
C GLY A 236 -20.08 -11.44 16.80
N PRO A 237 -20.47 -10.22 17.21
CA PRO A 237 -19.55 -9.07 17.32
C PRO A 237 -18.31 -9.35 18.19
N GLU A 238 -18.47 -10.15 19.25
CA GLU A 238 -17.39 -10.55 20.15
C GLU A 238 -16.36 -11.47 19.50
N ASN A 239 -16.61 -11.94 18.28
CA ASN A 239 -15.69 -12.76 17.47
C ASN A 239 -14.99 -11.95 16.37
N VAL A 240 -15.28 -10.64 16.28
CA VAL A 240 -14.66 -9.71 15.32
C VAL A 240 -13.85 -8.66 16.09
N PRO A 241 -12.55 -8.87 16.29
CA PRO A 241 -11.74 -7.97 17.10
C PRO A 241 -11.38 -6.66 16.39
N LEU A 242 -11.34 -6.65 15.07
CA LEU A 242 -10.96 -5.53 14.21
C LEU A 242 -11.70 -5.62 12.87
N VAL A 243 -12.01 -4.46 12.28
CA VAL A 243 -12.40 -4.31 10.86
C VAL A 243 -11.29 -3.55 10.15
N PHE A 244 -10.88 -3.98 8.95
CA PHE A 244 -9.86 -3.33 8.15
C PHE A 244 -10.43 -2.71 6.88
N SER A 245 -9.80 -1.63 6.40
CA SER A 245 -9.91 -1.19 5.00
C SER A 245 -8.55 -0.83 4.43
N CYS A 246 -8.24 -1.38 3.26
CA CYS A 246 -7.05 -1.06 2.48
C CYS A 246 -7.37 0.08 1.51
N ILE A 247 -6.63 1.18 1.55
CA ILE A 247 -6.80 2.39 0.73
C ILE A 247 -5.48 2.81 0.06
N THR A 248 -5.37 2.90 -1.29
CA THR A 248 -6.29 2.29 -2.27
C THR A 248 -6.30 0.77 -2.08
N ASN A 249 -7.39 0.10 -2.49
CA ASN A 249 -7.54 -1.33 -2.29
C ASN A 249 -6.65 -2.14 -3.24
N ASN A 250 -5.41 -2.43 -2.82
CA ASN A 250 -4.41 -3.11 -3.65
C ASN A 250 -4.86 -4.52 -4.11
N PRO A 251 -5.42 -5.41 -3.26
CA PRO A 251 -5.93 -6.71 -3.68
C PRO A 251 -7.05 -6.64 -4.72
N VAL A 252 -7.79 -5.54 -4.74
CA VAL A 252 -8.86 -5.26 -5.70
C VAL A 252 -8.34 -4.31 -6.79
N CYS A 253 -7.23 -4.69 -7.42
CA CYS A 253 -6.62 -3.99 -8.55
C CYS A 253 -6.32 -2.50 -8.32
N GLY A 254 -5.94 -2.14 -7.08
CA GLY A 254 -5.58 -0.76 -6.73
C GLY A 254 -6.73 0.24 -6.79
N GLN A 255 -7.96 -0.25 -6.77
CA GLN A 255 -9.16 0.57 -6.88
C GLN A 255 -9.37 1.45 -5.66
N ALA A 256 -9.89 2.66 -5.89
CA ALA A 256 -10.12 3.62 -4.82
C ALA A 256 -11.33 3.27 -3.94
N VAL A 257 -11.32 3.82 -2.73
CA VAL A 257 -12.39 3.73 -1.74
C VAL A 257 -12.97 5.12 -1.50
N SER A 258 -14.30 5.28 -1.57
CA SER A 258 -14.96 6.57 -1.37
C SER A 258 -14.94 6.99 0.11
N MET A 259 -14.99 8.29 0.37
CA MET A 259 -15.12 8.81 1.72
C MET A 259 -16.42 8.34 2.39
N ALA A 260 -17.50 8.33 1.65
CA ALA A 260 -18.79 7.80 2.12
C ALA A 260 -18.69 6.35 2.60
N ASN A 261 -17.94 5.50 1.88
CA ASN A 261 -17.76 4.10 2.28
C ASN A 261 -16.83 3.96 3.50
N ILE A 262 -15.75 4.73 3.58
CA ILE A 262 -14.87 4.77 4.76
C ILE A 262 -15.67 5.14 6.00
N LYS A 263 -16.48 6.20 5.92
CA LYS A 263 -17.34 6.67 7.01
C LYS A 263 -18.36 5.60 7.41
N ALA A 264 -19.09 5.04 6.46
CA ALA A 264 -20.10 4.02 6.73
C ALA A 264 -19.50 2.73 7.32
N THR A 265 -18.32 2.31 6.86
CA THR A 265 -17.59 1.18 7.46
C THR A 265 -17.25 1.45 8.93
N SER A 266 -16.76 2.66 9.23
CA SER A 266 -16.49 3.10 10.60
C SER A 266 -17.77 3.07 11.47
N GLU A 267 -18.88 3.62 10.95
CA GLU A 267 -20.16 3.65 11.67
C GLU A 267 -20.69 2.23 11.97
N ILE A 268 -20.58 1.30 11.03
CA ILE A 268 -20.94 -0.11 11.25
C ILE A 268 -20.05 -0.75 12.31
N ALA A 269 -18.73 -0.60 12.19
CA ALA A 269 -17.78 -1.16 13.16
C ALA A 269 -18.05 -0.62 14.58
N HIS A 270 -18.20 0.69 14.72
CA HIS A 270 -18.46 1.36 16.01
C HIS A 270 -19.82 0.98 16.62
N LYS A 271 -20.84 0.74 15.80
CA LYS A 271 -22.16 0.23 16.25
C LYS A 271 -22.01 -1.04 17.08
N TYR A 272 -21.03 -1.88 16.75
CA TYR A 272 -20.74 -3.15 17.41
C TYR A 272 -19.52 -3.07 18.35
N ASN A 273 -19.03 -1.87 18.68
CA ASN A 273 -17.84 -1.65 19.53
C ASN A 273 -16.56 -2.31 18.99
N ILE A 274 -16.41 -2.37 17.66
CA ILE A 274 -15.27 -2.95 16.97
C ILE A 274 -14.38 -1.82 16.45
N PRO A 275 -13.06 -1.80 16.76
CA PRO A 275 -12.13 -0.80 16.21
C PRO A 275 -11.95 -0.96 14.70
N TYR A 276 -11.94 0.18 13.99
CA TYR A 276 -11.71 0.26 12.56
C TYR A 276 -10.27 0.66 12.27
N VAL A 277 -9.57 -0.16 11.49
CA VAL A 277 -8.15 0.00 11.14
C VAL A 277 -8.00 0.29 9.65
N LEU A 278 -7.26 1.34 9.31
CA LEU A 278 -6.93 1.69 7.93
C LEU A 278 -5.53 1.18 7.56
N ASP A 279 -5.40 0.43 6.48
CA ASP A 279 -4.13 0.25 5.77
C ASP A 279 -3.99 1.39 4.76
N THR A 280 -3.10 2.32 5.05
CA THR A 280 -3.02 3.63 4.40
C THR A 280 -1.80 3.78 3.49
N ALA A 281 -1.34 2.69 2.92
CA ALA A 281 -0.14 2.71 2.07
C ALA A 281 -0.24 3.70 0.89
N ARG A 282 -1.45 3.93 0.35
CA ARG A 282 -1.71 4.81 -0.80
C ARG A 282 -2.81 5.83 -0.52
N TRP A 283 -2.68 6.48 0.60
CA TRP A 283 -3.63 7.47 1.10
C TRP A 283 -3.79 8.69 0.18
N ALA A 284 -2.69 9.17 -0.42
CA ALA A 284 -2.73 10.36 -1.28
C ALA A 284 -3.38 10.06 -2.63
N GLU A 285 -3.07 8.90 -3.23
CA GLU A 285 -3.75 8.42 -4.43
C GLU A 285 -5.26 8.27 -4.17
N ASN A 286 -5.66 7.71 -3.02
CA ASN A 286 -7.06 7.59 -2.64
C ASN A 286 -7.74 8.95 -2.45
N ALA A 287 -7.07 9.89 -1.78
CA ALA A 287 -7.56 11.26 -1.61
C ALA A 287 -7.74 11.99 -2.95
N TYR A 288 -6.86 11.75 -3.93
CA TYR A 288 -7.03 12.26 -5.28
C TYR A 288 -8.32 11.75 -5.94
N PHE A 289 -8.61 10.44 -5.86
CA PHE A 289 -9.84 9.88 -6.42
C PHE A 289 -11.10 10.45 -5.75
N ILE A 290 -11.08 10.64 -4.42
CA ILE A 290 -12.17 11.30 -3.69
C ILE A 290 -12.35 12.73 -4.21
N LYS A 291 -11.27 13.51 -4.29
CA LYS A 291 -11.32 14.89 -4.81
C LYS A 291 -11.92 14.98 -6.20
N MET A 292 -11.60 14.03 -7.07
CA MET A 292 -12.01 14.06 -8.47
C MET A 292 -13.40 13.51 -8.74
N ASN A 293 -13.94 12.67 -7.85
CA ASN A 293 -15.12 11.86 -8.17
C ASN A 293 -16.22 11.90 -7.09
N GLU A 294 -16.00 12.49 -5.92
CA GLU A 294 -16.98 12.55 -4.85
C GLU A 294 -17.43 13.99 -4.61
N GLU A 295 -18.74 14.22 -4.61
CA GLU A 295 -19.34 15.55 -4.49
C GLU A 295 -18.97 16.22 -3.16
N GLY A 296 -18.58 17.49 -3.20
CA GLY A 296 -18.20 18.30 -2.05
C GLY A 296 -16.71 18.23 -1.67
N TYR A 297 -15.90 17.53 -2.47
CA TYR A 297 -14.45 17.44 -2.25
C TYR A 297 -13.61 18.20 -3.28
N GLU A 298 -14.23 18.79 -4.28
CA GLU A 298 -13.57 19.44 -5.44
C GLU A 298 -12.62 20.58 -5.02
N ASP A 299 -13.01 21.34 -3.99
CA ASP A 299 -12.25 22.50 -3.50
C ASP A 299 -11.30 22.17 -2.34
N LYS A 300 -11.41 20.97 -1.73
CA LYS A 300 -10.52 20.55 -0.63
C LYS A 300 -9.13 20.20 -1.15
N SER A 301 -8.11 20.49 -0.37
CA SER A 301 -6.75 20.01 -0.61
C SER A 301 -6.64 18.51 -0.35
N ILE A 302 -5.60 17.87 -0.88
CA ILE A 302 -5.30 16.44 -0.63
C ILE A 302 -5.09 16.18 0.88
N ALA A 303 -4.44 17.10 1.59
CA ALA A 303 -4.22 16.97 3.03
C ALA A 303 -5.52 17.10 3.85
N GLU A 304 -6.44 18.02 3.48
CA GLU A 304 -7.75 18.12 4.13
C GLU A 304 -8.57 16.83 3.94
N ILE A 305 -8.53 16.25 2.74
CA ILE A 305 -9.21 14.97 2.47
C ILE A 305 -8.55 13.84 3.27
N ALA A 306 -7.22 13.80 3.35
CA ALA A 306 -6.49 12.82 4.13
C ALA A 306 -6.84 12.95 5.63
N THR A 307 -6.84 14.15 6.18
CA THR A 307 -7.27 14.40 7.57
C THR A 307 -8.67 13.84 7.84
N GLU A 308 -9.62 14.07 6.93
CA GLU A 308 -10.97 13.53 7.06
C GLU A 308 -10.99 12.00 6.99
N MET A 309 -10.28 11.37 6.04
CA MET A 309 -10.17 9.90 5.97
C MET A 309 -9.66 9.30 7.27
N PHE A 310 -8.55 9.85 7.80
CA PHE A 310 -7.94 9.36 9.03
C PHE A 310 -8.80 9.62 10.27
N SER A 311 -9.72 10.59 10.24
CA SER A 311 -10.64 10.88 11.34
C SER A 311 -11.61 9.73 11.64
N TYR A 312 -11.90 8.89 10.66
CA TYR A 312 -12.79 7.73 10.80
C TYR A 312 -12.09 6.47 11.32
N GLY A 313 -10.76 6.39 11.24
CA GLY A 313 -9.99 5.25 11.75
C GLY A 313 -9.67 5.36 13.24
N ASP A 314 -9.75 4.24 13.96
CA ASP A 314 -9.28 4.12 15.34
C ASP A 314 -7.78 3.85 15.41
N ALA A 315 -7.26 3.17 14.39
CA ALA A 315 -5.85 2.89 14.19
C ALA A 315 -5.51 2.85 12.69
N PHE A 316 -4.24 2.97 12.36
CA PHE A 316 -3.78 2.75 11.01
C PHE A 316 -2.40 2.12 10.95
N THR A 317 -2.15 1.39 9.87
CA THR A 317 -0.82 0.99 9.43
C THR A 317 -0.47 1.70 8.13
N MET A 318 0.78 2.07 7.94
CA MET A 318 1.24 2.74 6.73
C MET A 318 2.55 2.15 6.24
N SER A 319 2.59 1.80 4.97
CA SER A 319 3.85 1.64 4.27
C SER A 319 4.18 2.94 3.54
N ALA A 320 4.99 3.77 4.14
CA ALA A 320 5.43 5.03 3.55
C ALA A 320 6.38 4.86 2.33
N LYS A 321 6.71 3.62 2.01
CA LYS A 321 7.45 3.24 0.79
C LYS A 321 6.62 3.43 -0.50
N LYS A 322 5.39 3.89 -0.41
CA LYS A 322 4.48 4.25 -1.51
C LYS A 322 4.24 5.76 -1.50
N ASP A 323 3.11 6.21 -0.95
CA ASP A 323 2.77 7.64 -0.92
C ASP A 323 3.63 8.49 0.04
N GLY A 324 4.55 7.91 0.80
CA GLY A 324 5.59 8.66 1.48
C GLY A 324 6.77 9.04 0.57
N HIS A 325 6.76 8.63 -0.71
CA HIS A 325 7.84 8.86 -1.68
C HIS A 325 9.24 8.44 -1.19
N ALA A 326 9.31 7.50 -0.25
CA ALA A 326 10.55 7.08 0.39
C ALA A 326 10.94 5.65 0.00
N ASN A 327 12.23 5.34 0.07
CA ASN A 327 12.75 3.98 -0.13
C ASN A 327 12.57 3.13 1.13
N MET A 328 12.49 3.78 2.30
CA MET A 328 12.22 3.18 3.60
C MET A 328 11.15 4.00 4.31
N GLY A 329 10.36 3.36 5.17
CA GLY A 329 9.46 4.04 6.07
C GLY A 329 8.11 3.36 6.23
N GLY A 330 7.58 3.49 7.43
CA GLY A 330 6.26 3.03 7.82
C GLY A 330 5.85 3.62 9.16
N MET A 331 4.60 3.45 9.49
CA MET A 331 3.98 3.95 10.72
C MET A 331 2.91 2.96 11.19
N LEU A 332 2.85 2.79 12.49
CA LEU A 332 1.70 2.26 13.20
C LEU A 332 1.23 3.36 14.16
N ALA A 333 -0.03 3.73 14.12
CA ALA A 333 -0.59 4.63 15.12
C ALA A 333 -2.04 4.29 15.42
N PHE A 334 -2.50 4.72 16.59
CA PHE A 334 -3.90 4.61 17.00
C PHE A 334 -4.32 5.85 17.79
N ARG A 335 -5.63 6.11 17.84
CA ARG A 335 -6.19 7.29 18.49
C ARG A 335 -6.03 7.18 20.02
N ASP A 336 -5.43 8.22 20.62
CA ASP A 336 -5.24 8.29 22.08
C ASP A 336 -6.59 8.18 22.80
N LYS A 337 -6.69 7.25 23.75
CA LYS A 337 -7.91 6.91 24.48
C LYS A 337 -9.12 6.57 23.58
N GLY A 338 -8.89 6.28 22.28
CA GLY A 338 -9.89 5.83 21.32
C GLY A 338 -10.35 4.39 21.52
N LEU A 339 -11.17 3.88 20.58
CA LEU A 339 -11.78 2.56 20.71
C LEU A 339 -10.75 1.43 20.68
N PHE A 340 -9.71 1.54 19.83
CA PHE A 340 -8.61 0.58 19.82
C PHE A 340 -7.90 0.52 21.18
N TRP A 341 -7.55 1.66 21.74
CA TRP A 341 -6.92 1.76 23.06
C TRP A 341 -7.80 1.14 24.15
N LYS A 342 -9.11 1.45 24.16
CA LYS A 342 -10.06 0.90 25.14
C LYS A 342 -10.20 -0.61 25.04
N ASN A 343 -10.20 -1.16 23.82
CA ASN A 343 -10.41 -2.58 23.62
C ASN A 343 -9.15 -3.43 23.90
N PHE A 344 -7.96 -2.85 23.80
CA PHE A 344 -6.70 -3.62 23.91
C PHE A 344 -5.80 -3.21 25.07
N SER A 345 -6.11 -2.18 25.85
CA SER A 345 -5.46 -1.91 27.15
C SER A 345 -6.11 -2.72 28.27
N ASP A 346 -5.40 -2.87 29.41
CA ASP A 346 -5.93 -3.52 30.60
C ASP A 346 -6.38 -2.46 31.61
N PHE A 347 -7.49 -2.74 32.29
CA PHE A 347 -8.10 -1.83 33.26
C PHE A 347 -8.40 -2.55 34.57
N ASP A 348 -8.35 -1.83 35.69
CA ASP A 348 -8.81 -2.29 37.00
C ASP A 348 -10.34 -2.19 37.13
N GLU A 349 -10.86 -2.61 38.29
CA GLU A 349 -12.31 -2.55 38.58
C GLU A 349 -12.83 -1.11 38.67
N GLU A 350 -11.96 -0.14 38.97
CA GLU A 350 -12.30 1.27 39.01
C GLU A 350 -12.22 1.94 37.62
N GLY A 351 -11.75 1.23 36.58
CA GLY A 351 -11.63 1.73 35.22
C GLY A 351 -10.33 2.49 34.93
N ASN A 352 -9.33 2.39 35.83
CA ASN A 352 -8.02 2.97 35.56
C ASN A 352 -7.21 2.03 34.66
N CYS A 353 -6.47 2.58 33.68
CA CYS A 353 -5.60 1.82 32.82
C CYS A 353 -4.41 1.26 33.63
N THR A 354 -4.32 -0.04 33.75
CA THR A 354 -3.24 -0.74 34.47
C THR A 354 -2.09 -1.14 33.56
N PHE A 355 -2.36 -1.38 32.28
CA PHE A 355 -1.33 -1.63 31.28
C PHE A 355 -1.78 -1.17 29.89
N ASP A 356 -1.17 -0.11 29.42
CA ASP A 356 -1.47 0.57 28.14
C ASP A 356 -1.03 -0.28 26.94
N VAL A 357 -1.90 -0.41 25.92
CA VAL A 357 -1.59 -1.15 24.68
C VAL A 357 -0.43 -0.51 23.91
N GLY A 358 -0.29 0.81 23.95
CA GLY A 358 0.83 1.50 23.31
C GLY A 358 2.18 1.13 23.96
N VAL A 359 2.20 0.92 25.29
CA VAL A 359 3.40 0.42 25.96
C VAL A 359 3.72 -1.01 25.50
N LYS A 360 2.71 -1.88 25.32
CA LYS A 360 2.91 -3.25 24.78
C LYS A 360 3.50 -3.19 23.35
N ILE A 361 2.97 -2.31 22.49
CA ILE A 361 3.48 -2.09 21.14
C ILE A 361 4.90 -1.53 21.15
N LYS A 362 5.20 -0.54 22.01
CA LYS A 362 6.53 0.06 22.17
C LYS A 362 7.58 -0.99 22.57
N VAL A 363 7.26 -1.84 23.53
CA VAL A 363 8.16 -2.93 23.96
C VAL A 363 8.44 -3.89 22.80
N LYS A 364 7.41 -4.24 22.01
CA LYS A 364 7.58 -5.10 20.82
C LYS A 364 8.41 -4.41 19.74
N GLN A 365 8.15 -3.14 19.46
CA GLN A 365 8.93 -2.34 18.52
C GLN A 365 10.41 -2.32 18.91
N ILE A 366 10.71 -2.02 20.17
CA ILE A 366 12.10 -1.98 20.68
C ILE A 366 12.77 -3.34 20.53
N SER A 367 12.10 -4.42 20.87
CA SER A 367 12.67 -5.76 20.80
C SER A 367 12.97 -6.23 19.36
N CYS A 368 12.20 -5.75 18.37
CA CYS A 368 12.36 -6.15 16.96
C CYS A 368 13.20 -5.18 16.15
N TYR A 369 13.10 -3.88 16.43
CA TYR A 369 13.58 -2.82 15.52
C TYR A 369 14.46 -1.77 16.23
N GLY A 370 14.75 -1.94 17.50
CA GLY A 370 15.59 -1.03 18.29
C GLY A 370 14.81 0.11 18.92
N ASN A 371 15.44 1.26 19.13
CA ASN A 371 14.84 2.37 19.85
C ASN A 371 13.49 2.82 19.26
N ASP A 372 12.56 3.21 20.13
CA ASP A 372 11.19 3.61 19.78
C ASP A 372 11.10 4.85 18.90
N SER A 373 12.13 5.68 18.89
CA SER A 373 12.16 6.92 18.09
C SER A 373 12.70 6.75 16.67
N TYR A 374 13.16 5.56 16.28
CA TYR A 374 13.57 5.32 14.90
C TYR A 374 12.98 4.05 14.26
N GLY A 375 12.64 3.02 15.05
CA GLY A 375 12.01 1.81 14.52
C GLY A 375 12.75 1.15 13.36
N GLY A 376 14.09 1.14 13.38
CA GLY A 376 14.94 0.62 12.32
C GLY A 376 15.22 1.59 11.17
N MET A 377 14.85 2.87 11.28
CA MET A 377 15.16 3.92 10.31
C MET A 377 16.32 4.81 10.80
N SER A 378 17.06 5.41 9.86
CA SER A 378 18.00 6.47 10.18
C SER A 378 17.31 7.84 10.29
N GLY A 379 17.92 8.79 11.01
CA GLY A 379 17.44 10.17 11.03
C GLY A 379 17.38 10.79 9.63
N ARG A 380 18.30 10.40 8.76
CA ARG A 380 18.37 10.83 7.36
C ARG A 380 17.15 10.36 6.56
N ASP A 381 16.79 9.07 6.69
CA ASP A 381 15.62 8.51 6.01
C ASP A 381 14.33 9.15 6.50
N MET A 382 14.21 9.44 7.80
CA MET A 382 13.06 10.12 8.38
C MET A 382 12.90 11.56 7.85
N MET A 383 14.01 12.29 7.66
CA MET A 383 13.98 13.62 7.04
C MET A 383 13.50 13.57 5.60
N ALA A 384 14.04 12.65 4.80
CA ALA A 384 13.61 12.46 3.41
C ALA A 384 12.14 12.04 3.32
N LEU A 385 11.68 11.16 4.24
CA LEU A 385 10.29 10.73 4.31
C LEU A 385 9.34 11.89 4.66
N ALA A 386 9.72 12.75 5.62
CA ALA A 386 8.89 13.90 6.00
C ALA A 386 8.65 14.83 4.80
N VAL A 387 9.67 15.05 3.97
CA VAL A 387 9.52 15.81 2.72
C VAL A 387 8.62 15.08 1.74
N GLY A 388 8.85 13.79 1.51
CA GLY A 388 8.08 12.99 0.57
C GLY A 388 6.60 12.93 0.90
N LEU A 389 6.22 12.81 2.18
CA LEU A 389 4.83 12.87 2.63
C LEU A 389 4.16 14.20 2.25
N LYS A 390 4.87 15.33 2.40
CA LYS A 390 4.35 16.65 2.02
C LYS A 390 4.23 16.81 0.51
N GLU A 391 5.20 16.29 -0.26
CA GLU A 391 5.16 16.32 -1.72
C GLU A 391 4.02 15.46 -2.27
N SER A 392 3.63 14.39 -1.58
CA SER A 392 2.47 13.57 -1.94
C SER A 392 1.13 14.33 -1.88
N CYS A 393 1.06 15.43 -1.16
CA CYS A 393 -0.10 16.32 -1.16
C CYS A 393 -0.19 17.20 -2.43
N ASN A 394 0.78 17.13 -3.34
CA ASN A 394 0.77 17.94 -4.55
C ASN A 394 -0.21 17.37 -5.57
N PHE A 395 -1.28 18.11 -5.83
CA PHE A 395 -2.32 17.73 -6.79
C PHE A 395 -1.77 17.47 -8.19
N ASN A 396 -0.87 18.32 -8.70
CA ASN A 396 -0.33 18.16 -10.05
C ASN A 396 0.50 16.88 -10.20
N TYR A 397 1.23 16.50 -9.14
CA TYR A 397 1.93 15.21 -9.09
C TYR A 397 0.95 14.03 -9.16
N LEU A 398 -0.12 14.07 -8.36
CA LEU A 398 -1.13 12.99 -8.34
C LEU A 398 -1.90 12.91 -9.65
N ASP A 399 -2.26 14.04 -10.23
CA ASP A 399 -2.93 14.09 -11.55
C ASP A 399 -2.08 13.42 -12.63
N GLU A 400 -0.79 13.71 -12.67
CA GLU A 400 0.16 13.07 -13.57
C GLU A 400 0.32 11.58 -13.28
N ARG A 401 0.42 11.21 -12.00
CA ARG A 401 0.53 9.83 -11.53
C ARG A 401 -0.63 8.97 -12.03
N ILE A 402 -1.85 9.45 -11.85
CA ILE A 402 -3.06 8.76 -12.28
C ILE A 402 -3.18 8.77 -13.81
N ALA A 403 -2.76 9.86 -14.48
CA ALA A 403 -2.72 9.92 -15.94
C ALA A 403 -1.78 8.87 -16.54
N GLN A 404 -0.65 8.55 -15.91
CA GLN A 404 0.23 7.46 -16.35
C GLN A 404 -0.45 6.08 -16.25
N CYS A 405 -1.18 5.82 -15.16
CA CYS A 405 -1.93 4.57 -15.01
C CYS A 405 -3.02 4.45 -16.09
N ASN A 406 -3.77 5.51 -16.33
CA ASN A 406 -4.80 5.53 -17.37
C ASN A 406 -4.20 5.36 -18.76
N TYR A 407 -3.10 6.04 -19.07
CA TYR A 407 -2.42 5.93 -20.36
C TYR A 407 -2.01 4.48 -20.67
N LEU A 408 -1.43 3.78 -19.71
CA LEU A 408 -1.03 2.38 -19.88
C LEU A 408 -2.25 1.46 -20.05
N ALA A 409 -3.27 1.63 -19.22
CA ALA A 409 -4.49 0.81 -19.28
C ALA A 409 -5.23 0.96 -20.61
N GLU A 410 -5.36 2.21 -21.10
CA GLU A 410 -5.96 2.51 -22.39
C GLU A 410 -5.13 2.02 -23.56
N GLY A 411 -3.81 2.12 -23.44
CA GLY A 411 -2.91 1.58 -24.43
C GLY A 411 -3.16 0.08 -24.64
N PHE A 412 -3.28 -0.70 -23.56
CA PHE A 412 -3.64 -2.10 -23.64
C PHE A 412 -5.04 -2.33 -24.22
N TYR A 413 -6.03 -1.60 -23.71
CA TYR A 413 -7.42 -1.72 -24.17
C TYR A 413 -7.55 -1.38 -25.67
N ASN A 414 -6.96 -0.28 -26.11
CA ASN A 414 -7.00 0.18 -27.52
C ASN A 414 -6.22 -0.75 -28.46
N ALA A 415 -5.21 -1.48 -27.95
CA ALA A 415 -4.51 -2.53 -28.69
C ALA A 415 -5.31 -3.84 -28.78
N GLY A 416 -6.51 -3.90 -28.19
CA GLY A 416 -7.41 -5.05 -28.21
C GLY A 416 -7.05 -6.14 -27.21
N VAL A 417 -6.21 -5.86 -26.20
CA VAL A 417 -5.89 -6.80 -25.11
C VAL A 417 -7.13 -6.98 -24.25
N LYS A 418 -7.58 -8.23 -24.10
CA LYS A 418 -8.70 -8.58 -23.23
C LYS A 418 -8.28 -8.64 -21.76
N GLY A 419 -9.23 -8.42 -20.87
CA GLY A 419 -9.04 -8.55 -19.42
C GLY A 419 -8.45 -7.33 -18.74
N VAL A 420 -8.24 -6.23 -19.45
CA VAL A 420 -7.76 -4.98 -18.82
C VAL A 420 -8.80 -4.46 -17.85
N ILE A 421 -8.42 -4.28 -16.58
CA ILE A 421 -9.30 -3.74 -15.54
C ILE A 421 -9.39 -2.23 -15.68
N LEU A 422 -10.60 -1.73 -15.88
CA LEU A 422 -10.91 -0.30 -16.08
C LEU A 422 -11.98 0.17 -15.08
N PRO A 423 -11.87 1.42 -14.58
CA PRO A 423 -10.74 2.33 -14.74
C PRO A 423 -9.47 1.79 -14.11
N ALA A 424 -8.31 2.36 -14.46
CA ALA A 424 -7.06 2.01 -13.80
C ALA A 424 -7.10 2.38 -12.31
N GLY A 425 -6.43 1.59 -11.49
CA GLY A 425 -6.20 1.94 -10.08
C GLY A 425 -5.14 3.03 -9.90
N GLY A 426 -4.84 3.38 -8.64
CA GLY A 426 -3.93 4.48 -8.31
C GLY A 426 -2.46 4.21 -8.62
N HIS A 427 -2.01 2.94 -8.60
CA HIS A 427 -0.59 2.61 -8.62
C HIS A 427 -0.17 1.63 -9.72
N GLY A 428 -1.10 1.17 -10.51
CA GLY A 428 -0.78 0.20 -11.56
C GLY A 428 -1.97 -0.19 -12.39
N VAL A 429 -1.67 -0.96 -13.44
CA VAL A 429 -2.65 -1.53 -14.36
C VAL A 429 -2.70 -3.02 -14.16
N TYR A 430 -3.88 -3.60 -14.26
CA TYR A 430 -4.10 -5.02 -14.03
C TYR A 430 -4.79 -5.64 -15.23
N ILE A 431 -4.36 -6.84 -15.57
CA ILE A 431 -4.96 -7.64 -16.66
C ILE A 431 -5.43 -8.96 -16.06
N ASP A 432 -6.72 -9.27 -16.20
CA ASP A 432 -7.29 -10.56 -15.86
C ASP A 432 -6.82 -11.64 -16.84
N MET A 433 -6.11 -12.63 -16.34
CA MET A 433 -5.50 -13.67 -17.15
C MET A 433 -6.51 -14.69 -17.67
N THR A 434 -7.63 -14.87 -17.00
CA THR A 434 -8.72 -15.72 -17.50
C THR A 434 -9.29 -15.14 -18.79
N GLN A 435 -9.55 -13.82 -18.81
CA GLN A 435 -10.03 -13.15 -20.02
C GLN A 435 -8.92 -13.01 -21.09
N PHE A 436 -7.67 -12.76 -20.67
CA PHE A 436 -6.53 -12.67 -21.59
C PHE A 436 -6.37 -13.94 -22.42
N PHE A 437 -6.54 -15.11 -21.81
CA PHE A 437 -6.44 -16.42 -22.45
C PHE A 437 -7.80 -16.99 -22.94
N ASP A 438 -8.84 -16.16 -23.04
CA ASP A 438 -10.20 -16.56 -23.48
C ASP A 438 -10.80 -17.74 -22.66
N GLY A 439 -10.46 -17.87 -21.39
CA GLY A 439 -10.89 -18.98 -20.53
C GLY A 439 -10.28 -20.35 -20.85
N LYS A 440 -9.29 -20.41 -21.74
CA LYS A 440 -8.71 -21.69 -22.23
C LYS A 440 -7.66 -22.29 -21.30
N ARG A 441 -7.20 -21.55 -20.29
CA ARG A 441 -6.16 -21.99 -19.35
C ARG A 441 -6.76 -22.21 -17.97
N GLY A 442 -6.61 -23.42 -17.44
CA GLY A 442 -7.03 -23.76 -16.08
C GLY A 442 -6.16 -23.06 -15.01
N HIS A 443 -6.70 -22.89 -13.83
CA HIS A 443 -6.00 -22.30 -12.69
C HIS A 443 -4.73 -23.06 -12.28
N ASP A 444 -4.68 -24.35 -12.51
CA ASP A 444 -3.52 -25.23 -12.26
C ASP A 444 -2.34 -25.00 -13.20
N LYS A 445 -2.55 -24.28 -14.29
CA LYS A 445 -1.54 -23.99 -15.33
C LYS A 445 -0.67 -22.78 -14.97
N PHE A 446 -1.04 -21.97 -13.98
CA PHE A 446 -0.35 -20.73 -13.61
C PHE A 446 0.02 -19.87 -14.82
N ALA A 447 -0.92 -19.70 -15.74
CA ALA A 447 -0.70 -19.05 -17.03
C ALA A 447 -0.33 -17.56 -16.89
N GLY A 448 -0.84 -16.88 -15.82
CA GLY A 448 -0.44 -15.51 -15.49
C GLY A 448 1.04 -15.39 -15.14
N GLN A 449 1.59 -16.39 -14.44
CA GLN A 449 3.03 -16.47 -14.18
C GLN A 449 3.81 -16.73 -15.47
N GLY A 450 3.29 -17.60 -16.35
CA GLY A 450 3.88 -17.83 -17.68
C GLY A 450 3.95 -16.56 -18.52
N PHE A 451 2.88 -15.76 -18.51
CA PHE A 451 2.84 -14.45 -19.16
C PHE A 451 3.91 -13.50 -18.59
N SER A 452 4.01 -13.39 -17.25
CA SER A 452 5.01 -12.54 -16.58
C SER A 452 6.45 -12.97 -16.94
N MET A 453 6.70 -14.27 -17.01
CA MET A 453 8.02 -14.80 -17.36
C MET A 453 8.38 -14.57 -18.84
N GLU A 454 7.42 -14.70 -19.77
CA GLU A 454 7.67 -14.42 -21.19
C GLU A 454 7.89 -12.92 -21.43
N LEU A 455 7.16 -12.05 -20.72
CA LEU A 455 7.36 -10.62 -20.79
C LEU A 455 8.78 -10.24 -20.31
N LEU A 456 9.21 -10.85 -19.20
CA LEU A 456 10.56 -10.66 -18.67
C LEU A 456 11.64 -11.23 -19.62
N ARG A 457 11.44 -12.44 -20.14
CA ARG A 457 12.38 -13.10 -21.03
C ARG A 457 12.56 -12.36 -22.35
N ARG A 458 11.45 -12.04 -23.05
CA ARG A 458 11.51 -11.43 -24.38
C ARG A 458 11.87 -9.95 -24.33
N TYR A 459 11.28 -9.20 -23.41
CA TYR A 459 11.33 -7.74 -23.44
C TYR A 459 12.03 -7.10 -22.25
N GLY A 460 12.45 -7.90 -21.24
CA GLY A 460 13.07 -7.35 -20.03
C GLY A 460 12.12 -6.53 -19.15
N ILE A 461 10.82 -6.78 -19.27
CA ILE A 461 9.79 -6.14 -18.46
C ILE A 461 9.40 -7.09 -17.33
N ARG A 462 9.61 -6.67 -16.07
CA ARG A 462 9.25 -7.44 -14.89
C ARG A 462 7.92 -6.96 -14.32
N THR A 463 6.97 -7.86 -14.13
CA THR A 463 5.64 -7.64 -13.58
C THR A 463 5.41 -8.52 -12.35
N SER A 464 4.25 -8.40 -11.69
CA SER A 464 3.87 -9.24 -10.56
C SER A 464 2.59 -10.01 -10.89
N GLU A 465 2.66 -11.32 -10.89
CA GLU A 465 1.45 -12.14 -10.87
C GLU A 465 0.82 -12.05 -9.47
N LEU A 466 -0.47 -11.75 -9.41
CA LEU A 466 -1.29 -11.64 -8.20
C LEU A 466 -2.58 -12.49 -8.34
N GLY A 467 -2.44 -13.68 -8.87
CA GLY A 467 -3.52 -14.59 -9.18
C GLY A 467 -3.26 -15.99 -8.67
N ASP A 468 -3.46 -16.95 -9.54
CA ASP A 468 -3.46 -18.38 -9.23
C ASP A 468 -2.20 -18.89 -8.52
N TYR A 469 -1.04 -18.39 -8.93
CA TYR A 469 0.24 -18.77 -8.33
C TYR A 469 0.52 -18.05 -7.02
N SER A 470 0.57 -16.71 -7.03
CA SER A 470 0.98 -15.93 -5.85
C SER A 470 -0.04 -15.95 -4.73
N MET A 471 -1.35 -16.01 -5.08
CA MET A 471 -2.43 -16.08 -4.10
C MET A 471 -2.73 -17.52 -3.63
N GLU A 472 -1.87 -18.49 -3.99
CA GLU A 472 -1.97 -19.87 -3.51
C GLU A 472 -3.35 -20.51 -3.79
N TYR A 473 -3.93 -20.22 -4.97
CA TYR A 473 -5.29 -20.64 -5.35
C TYR A 473 -5.53 -22.15 -5.13
N ASP A 474 -4.58 -22.98 -5.49
CA ASP A 474 -4.63 -24.44 -5.37
C ASP A 474 -4.58 -24.98 -3.92
N LEU A 475 -4.31 -24.12 -2.94
CA LEU A 475 -4.30 -24.45 -1.51
C LEU A 475 -5.52 -23.87 -0.77
N LYS A 476 -6.39 -23.16 -1.46
CA LYS A 476 -7.58 -22.49 -0.90
C LYS A 476 -8.84 -23.37 -0.95
N THR A 477 -9.79 -23.12 -0.04
CA THR A 477 -11.14 -23.72 -0.12
C THR A 477 -11.91 -23.14 -1.31
N PRO A 478 -12.98 -23.79 -1.79
CA PRO A 478 -13.79 -23.27 -2.90
C PRO A 478 -14.32 -21.85 -2.64
N GLU A 479 -14.71 -21.53 -1.40
CA GLU A 479 -15.17 -20.19 -1.02
C GLU A 479 -14.04 -19.16 -1.12
N GLN A 480 -12.86 -19.50 -0.67
CA GLN A 480 -11.68 -18.64 -0.77
C GLN A 480 -11.17 -18.49 -2.22
N GLN A 481 -11.31 -19.56 -3.03
CA GLN A 481 -10.97 -19.51 -4.46
C GLN A 481 -11.86 -18.52 -5.22
N ALA A 482 -13.13 -18.44 -4.86
CA ALA A 482 -14.07 -17.48 -5.46
C ALA A 482 -13.67 -16.01 -5.20
N GLU A 483 -12.93 -15.74 -4.12
CA GLU A 483 -12.44 -14.41 -3.76
C GLU A 483 -11.16 -14.02 -4.51
N VAL A 484 -10.45 -14.94 -5.17
CA VAL A 484 -9.19 -14.65 -5.88
C VAL A 484 -9.47 -14.02 -7.24
N CYS A 485 -8.82 -12.88 -7.51
CA CYS A 485 -8.72 -12.31 -8.84
C CYS A 485 -7.48 -12.90 -9.53
N ASN A 486 -7.63 -13.48 -10.73
CA ASN A 486 -6.53 -14.06 -11.49
C ASN A 486 -5.86 -13.00 -12.36
N VAL A 487 -5.03 -12.14 -11.76
CA VAL A 487 -4.50 -10.95 -12.43
C VAL A 487 -2.98 -10.89 -12.46
N VAL A 488 -2.46 -10.21 -13.48
CA VAL A 488 -1.07 -9.71 -13.51
C VAL A 488 -1.08 -8.20 -13.37
N ARG A 489 -0.25 -7.70 -12.45
CA ARG A 489 -0.10 -6.27 -12.15
C ARG A 489 1.13 -5.68 -12.82
N PHE A 490 0.92 -4.53 -13.44
CA PHE A 490 1.94 -3.61 -13.93
C PHE A 490 2.02 -2.44 -12.96
N ALA A 491 2.86 -2.53 -11.92
CA ALA A 491 3.03 -1.46 -10.96
C ALA A 491 3.83 -0.31 -11.59
N ILE A 492 3.31 0.91 -11.49
CA ILE A 492 3.99 2.10 -12.01
C ILE A 492 4.80 2.75 -10.90
N ASN A 493 6.12 2.75 -11.06
CA ASN A 493 7.04 3.36 -10.10
C ASN A 493 6.92 4.88 -10.14
N ARG A 494 6.90 5.51 -8.95
CA ARG A 494 6.73 6.96 -8.83
C ARG A 494 7.96 7.68 -9.36
N SER A 495 7.73 8.68 -10.24
CA SER A 495 8.77 9.56 -10.80
C SER A 495 9.93 8.83 -11.48
N GLN A 496 9.69 7.66 -12.09
CA GLN A 496 10.73 6.87 -12.79
C GLN A 496 10.44 6.62 -14.27
N LEU A 497 9.17 6.39 -14.62
CA LEU A 497 8.79 5.98 -15.97
C LEU A 497 8.37 7.18 -16.80
N THR A 498 8.89 7.25 -18.02
CA THR A 498 8.47 8.20 -19.05
C THR A 498 7.40 7.58 -19.96
N GLN A 499 6.76 8.39 -20.78
CA GLN A 499 5.83 7.89 -21.79
C GLN A 499 6.47 6.84 -22.71
N GLN A 500 7.73 7.00 -23.09
CA GLN A 500 8.45 6.03 -23.93
C GLN A 500 8.56 4.65 -23.29
N HIS A 501 8.74 4.58 -21.96
CA HIS A 501 8.71 3.31 -21.25
C HIS A 501 7.32 2.68 -21.30
N LEU A 502 6.26 3.47 -21.15
CA LEU A 502 4.87 2.99 -21.22
C LEU A 502 4.53 2.52 -22.64
N ASP A 503 4.95 3.27 -23.67
CA ASP A 503 4.76 2.88 -25.07
C ASP A 503 5.43 1.54 -25.37
N TYR A 504 6.67 1.34 -24.89
CA TYR A 504 7.38 0.08 -25.01
C TYR A 504 6.63 -1.08 -24.33
N VAL A 505 6.08 -0.85 -23.15
CA VAL A 505 5.28 -1.87 -22.43
C VAL A 505 3.99 -2.18 -23.19
N ILE A 506 3.29 -1.17 -23.74
CA ILE A 506 2.08 -1.37 -24.54
C ILE A 506 2.37 -2.23 -25.76
N GLU A 507 3.44 -1.92 -26.48
CA GLU A 507 3.85 -2.69 -27.66
C GLU A 507 4.18 -4.15 -27.29
N ALA A 508 5.01 -4.36 -26.25
CA ALA A 508 5.42 -5.69 -25.80
C ALA A 508 4.21 -6.56 -25.36
N VAL A 509 3.27 -6.00 -24.61
CA VAL A 509 2.06 -6.72 -24.18
C VAL A 509 1.16 -7.03 -25.38
N SER A 510 1.04 -6.09 -26.33
CA SER A 510 0.26 -6.28 -27.57
C SER A 510 0.82 -7.42 -28.43
N GLU A 511 2.15 -7.51 -28.54
CA GLU A 511 2.80 -8.60 -29.27
C GLU A 511 2.60 -9.95 -28.55
N LEU A 512 2.76 -9.99 -27.22
CA LEU A 512 2.47 -11.21 -26.46
C LEU A 512 1.00 -11.61 -26.53
N TYR A 513 0.07 -10.67 -26.59
CA TYR A 513 -1.36 -10.97 -26.73
C TYR A 513 -1.67 -11.64 -28.08
N LYS A 514 -1.04 -11.18 -29.16
CA LYS A 514 -1.15 -11.84 -30.49
C LYS A 514 -0.57 -13.26 -30.50
N ASP A 515 0.49 -13.48 -29.71
CA ASP A 515 1.22 -14.75 -29.60
C ASP A 515 0.82 -15.57 -28.35
N ARG A 516 -0.32 -15.27 -27.72
CA ARG A 516 -0.70 -15.80 -26.40
C ARG A 516 -0.83 -17.32 -26.34
N GLU A 517 -1.14 -17.97 -27.44
CA GLU A 517 -1.22 -19.45 -27.50
C GLU A 517 0.17 -20.11 -27.28
N ASN A 518 1.25 -19.41 -27.60
CA ASN A 518 2.63 -19.87 -27.41
C ASN A 518 3.25 -19.48 -26.07
N ILE A 519 2.54 -18.73 -25.22
CA ILE A 519 2.99 -18.45 -23.85
C ILE A 519 3.00 -19.75 -23.05
N PRO A 520 4.10 -20.12 -22.37
CA PRO A 520 4.17 -21.36 -21.61
C PRO A 520 3.25 -21.31 -20.38
N ASN A 521 2.82 -22.46 -19.94
CA ASN A 521 2.32 -22.67 -18.60
C ASN A 521 3.50 -22.78 -17.63
N MET A 522 3.24 -22.65 -16.33
CA MET A 522 4.26 -22.81 -15.30
C MET A 522 3.88 -23.95 -14.35
N ARG A 523 4.88 -24.68 -13.88
CA ARG A 523 4.70 -25.67 -12.81
C ARG A 523 5.65 -25.39 -11.65
N ILE A 524 5.18 -25.67 -10.45
CA ILE A 524 6.00 -25.54 -9.24
C ILE A 524 6.80 -26.84 -9.07
N VAL A 525 8.12 -26.72 -9.15
CA VAL A 525 9.06 -27.84 -8.96
C VAL A 525 9.35 -28.04 -7.46
N SER A 526 9.44 -26.95 -6.71
CA SER A 526 9.73 -26.97 -5.26
C SER A 526 9.09 -25.77 -4.56
N GLY A 527 8.77 -25.93 -3.29
CA GLY A 527 8.27 -24.84 -2.44
C GLY A 527 6.75 -24.59 -2.53
N ARG A 528 5.95 -25.52 -3.06
CA ARG A 528 4.50 -25.36 -3.29
C ARG A 528 3.71 -24.96 -2.03
N THR A 529 4.06 -25.53 -0.88
CA THR A 529 3.36 -25.33 0.39
C THR A 529 4.05 -24.33 1.33
N LEU A 530 5.12 -23.68 0.86
CA LEU A 530 5.77 -22.64 1.65
C LEU A 530 4.87 -21.41 1.75
N PRO A 531 4.74 -20.80 2.92
CA PRO A 531 4.03 -19.54 3.06
C PRO A 531 4.62 -18.47 2.14
N MET A 532 3.76 -17.67 1.48
CA MET A 532 4.19 -16.67 0.49
C MET A 532 5.14 -17.28 -0.56
N ARG A 533 4.75 -18.41 -1.12
CA ARG A 533 5.55 -19.25 -2.04
C ARG A 533 6.14 -18.48 -3.22
N HIS A 534 5.50 -17.39 -3.65
CA HIS A 534 5.99 -16.56 -4.75
C HIS A 534 7.40 -15.97 -4.51
N PHE A 535 7.83 -15.82 -3.25
CA PHE A 535 9.21 -15.44 -2.92
C PHE A 535 10.20 -16.61 -2.92
N HIS A 536 9.74 -17.85 -2.87
CA HIS A 536 10.57 -19.01 -2.54
C HIS A 536 10.48 -20.17 -3.50
N ALA A 537 9.37 -20.30 -4.23
CA ALA A 537 9.14 -21.45 -5.08
C ALA A 537 10.05 -21.46 -6.30
N PHE A 538 10.46 -22.67 -6.69
CA PHE A 538 11.15 -22.94 -7.94
C PHE A 538 10.13 -23.35 -9.00
N LEU A 539 10.21 -22.70 -10.13
CA LEU A 539 9.30 -22.86 -11.24
C LEU A 539 10.00 -23.42 -12.48
N GLU A 540 9.22 -24.01 -13.36
CA GLU A 540 9.67 -24.49 -14.65
C GLU A 540 8.57 -24.23 -15.69
N PRO A 541 8.92 -23.63 -16.86
CA PRO A 541 7.99 -23.49 -17.97
C PRO A 541 7.75 -24.83 -18.67
N TYR A 542 6.53 -25.04 -19.16
CA TYR A 542 6.19 -26.15 -20.03
C TYR A 542 5.20 -25.73 -21.12
N ALA A 543 5.26 -26.41 -22.28
CA ALA A 543 4.41 -26.09 -23.40
C ALA A 543 2.92 -26.28 -23.05
N ASN A 544 2.06 -25.46 -23.66
CA ASN A 544 0.64 -25.72 -23.64
C ASN A 544 0.40 -26.93 -24.57
N GLU A 545 0.10 -28.07 -23.99
CA GLU A 545 -0.36 -29.23 -24.75
C GLU A 545 -1.87 -29.06 -24.96
N ASP A 546 -2.34 -29.11 -26.21
CA ASP A 546 -3.73 -29.02 -26.63
C ASP A 546 -4.65 -30.06 -25.96
#